data_c8554893fed7c952b823b7e9f366fbb2
#
_entry.id   c8554893fed7c952b823b7e9f366fbb2
#
_cell.length_a   1.000
_cell.length_b   1.000
_cell.length_c   1.000
_cell.angle_alpha   90.00
_cell.angle_beta   90.00
_cell.angle_gamma   90.00
#
_symmetry.space_group_name_H-M   'P 1'
#
loop_
_entity.id
_entity.type
_entity.pdbx_description
1 polymer ?
#
loop_
_entity_poly.entity_id
_entity_poly.type
_entity_poly.pdbx_seq_one_letter_code
_entity_poly.pdbx_strand_id
1 'polypeptide(L)'
;MTLAYQVVTTAIKGLTRILCQVDGAQLAQVPERGPLILVANHINFVEVPLIYTHLLPRPITGFVKAENLDHPILGPLLIHLWGGIPLHRGEADMAALRRAMEVLEEGHILAVAPEGTRSGSGDLQRGHPGIVFVALRSGAPLLPVVYYGSERFWRNLRSLRRTDFHIVVGQPFYLDASGARVTREVRQQMTDEIMYQLAALLPPPYRGAYSDLSAATETYLRFPPGAESNLRRI
;
A
#
# COMPACT_ATOMS: atom_id res chain seq x y z
N MET A 1 11.71 -5.27 -20.27
CA MET A 1 10.21 -5.19 -20.36
C MET A 1 9.82 -5.57 -21.77
N THR A 2 8.86 -6.51 -21.92
CA THR A 2 8.39 -6.94 -23.26
C THR A 2 7.50 -5.87 -23.89
N LEU A 3 7.39 -5.89 -25.26
CA LEU A 3 6.50 -4.98 -25.99
C LEU A 3 5.04 -5.08 -25.49
N ALA A 4 4.57 -6.31 -25.24
CA ALA A 4 3.23 -6.54 -24.70
C ALA A 4 3.03 -5.86 -23.34
N TYR A 5 4.02 -5.91 -22.45
CA TYR A 5 3.97 -5.23 -21.15
C TYR A 5 3.82 -3.71 -21.34
N GLN A 6 4.61 -3.12 -22.25
CA GLN A 6 4.55 -1.67 -22.51
C GLN A 6 3.19 -1.24 -23.09
N VAL A 7 2.64 -2.02 -24.02
CA VAL A 7 1.33 -1.74 -24.63
C VAL A 7 0.22 -1.80 -23.58
N VAL A 8 0.17 -2.87 -22.79
CA VAL A 8 -0.86 -3.03 -21.73
C VAL A 8 -0.75 -1.93 -20.68
N THR A 9 0.45 -1.63 -20.23
CA THR A 9 0.68 -0.57 -19.23
C THR A 9 0.28 0.81 -19.76
N THR A 10 0.63 1.11 -21.01
CA THR A 10 0.25 2.38 -21.66
C THR A 10 -1.27 2.48 -21.81
N ALA A 11 -1.93 1.40 -22.20
CA ALA A 11 -3.38 1.34 -22.31
C ALA A 11 -4.06 1.56 -20.94
N ILE A 12 -3.58 0.89 -19.88
CA ILE A 12 -4.07 1.10 -18.51
C ILE A 12 -3.87 2.55 -18.07
N LYS A 13 -2.69 3.12 -18.29
CA LYS A 13 -2.40 4.51 -17.96
C LYS A 13 -3.25 5.50 -18.74
N GLY A 14 -3.53 5.23 -20.01
CA GLY A 14 -4.46 6.01 -20.82
C GLY A 14 -5.89 5.94 -20.28
N LEU A 15 -6.36 4.74 -19.98
CA LEU A 15 -7.71 4.51 -19.45
C LEU A 15 -7.89 5.19 -18.08
N THR A 16 -6.94 5.05 -17.18
CA THR A 16 -7.01 5.72 -15.87
C THR A 16 -7.01 7.24 -16.01
N ARG A 17 -6.27 7.83 -16.96
CA ARG A 17 -6.31 9.26 -17.24
C ARG A 17 -7.65 9.75 -17.80
N ILE A 18 -8.35 8.92 -18.57
CA ILE A 18 -9.69 9.23 -19.10
C ILE A 18 -10.72 9.18 -17.95
N LEU A 19 -10.67 8.15 -17.13
CA LEU A 19 -11.67 7.88 -16.09
C LEU A 19 -11.43 8.63 -14.79
N CYS A 20 -10.17 8.99 -14.49
CA CYS A 20 -9.79 9.64 -13.25
C CYS A 20 -9.04 10.95 -13.52
N GLN A 21 -9.20 11.89 -12.61
CA GLN A 21 -8.31 13.05 -12.47
C GLN A 21 -7.38 12.75 -11.30
N VAL A 22 -6.16 12.38 -11.62
CA VAL A 22 -5.19 11.88 -10.63
C VAL A 22 -4.30 13.03 -10.17
N ASP A 23 -4.38 13.35 -8.88
CA ASP A 23 -3.39 14.18 -8.19
C ASP A 23 -2.32 13.26 -7.60
N GLY A 24 -1.28 13.02 -8.37
CA GLY A 24 -0.20 12.09 -8.03
C GLY A 24 1.19 12.72 -8.04
N ALA A 25 1.28 14.05 -8.00
CA ALA A 25 2.57 14.76 -8.05
C ALA A 25 3.53 14.31 -6.93
N GLN A 26 3.00 13.93 -5.76
CA GLN A 26 3.81 13.46 -4.64
C GLN A 26 4.46 12.09 -4.86
N LEU A 27 4.02 11.30 -5.85
CA LEU A 27 4.68 10.03 -6.20
C LEU A 27 6.15 10.21 -6.63
N ALA A 28 6.54 11.40 -7.04
CA ALA A 28 7.94 11.75 -7.30
C ALA A 28 8.83 11.68 -6.04
N GLN A 29 8.23 11.65 -4.84
CA GLN A 29 8.96 11.49 -3.56
C GLN A 29 9.27 10.02 -3.24
N VAL A 30 8.68 9.06 -3.96
CA VAL A 30 8.96 7.64 -3.77
C VAL A 30 10.41 7.37 -4.20
N PRO A 31 11.26 6.78 -3.32
CA PRO A 31 12.66 6.52 -3.64
C PRO A 31 12.80 5.69 -4.92
N GLU A 32 13.72 6.05 -5.79
CA GLU A 32 13.91 5.37 -7.08
C GLU A 32 14.51 3.97 -6.96
N ARG A 33 15.21 3.66 -5.87
CA ARG A 33 15.97 2.42 -5.68
C ARG A 33 15.94 1.96 -4.23
N GLY A 34 16.31 0.70 -4.04
CA GLY A 34 16.43 0.05 -2.74
C GLY A 34 15.13 -0.62 -2.27
N PRO A 35 15.21 -1.51 -1.28
CA PRO A 35 14.02 -2.16 -0.74
C PRO A 35 13.06 -1.13 -0.15
N LEU A 36 11.77 -1.33 -0.36
CA LEU A 36 10.74 -0.43 0.16
C LEU A 36 9.44 -1.19 0.41
N ILE A 37 8.88 -1.04 1.60
CA ILE A 37 7.52 -1.47 1.88
C ILE A 37 6.61 -0.26 1.70
N LEU A 38 5.84 -0.23 0.62
CA LEU A 38 4.83 0.78 0.40
C LEU A 38 3.57 0.38 1.14
N VAL A 39 3.24 1.09 2.21
CA VAL A 39 2.07 0.82 3.03
C VAL A 39 0.94 1.74 2.61
N ALA A 40 -0.20 1.17 2.22
CA ALA A 40 -1.32 1.97 1.73
C ALA A 40 -2.66 1.50 2.30
N ASN A 41 -3.64 2.40 2.34
CA ASN A 41 -5.04 2.02 2.50
C ASN A 41 -5.59 1.40 1.20
N HIS A 42 -6.67 0.66 1.28
CA HIS A 42 -7.23 -0.04 0.12
C HIS A 42 -8.73 0.19 0.01
N ILE A 43 -9.17 1.02 -0.93
CA ILE A 43 -10.57 1.41 -1.12
C ILE A 43 -11.24 0.48 -2.12
N ASN A 44 -10.66 0.38 -3.34
CA ASN A 44 -11.22 -0.43 -4.42
C ASN A 44 -10.11 -0.99 -5.34
N PHE A 45 -10.46 -1.42 -6.56
CA PHE A 45 -9.49 -2.02 -7.47
C PHE A 45 -8.70 -1.00 -8.30
N VAL A 46 -9.11 0.28 -8.34
CA VAL A 46 -8.51 1.30 -9.23
C VAL A 46 -7.11 1.72 -8.77
N GLU A 47 -6.85 1.65 -7.45
CA GLU A 47 -5.55 2.04 -6.88
C GLU A 47 -4.41 1.19 -7.44
N VAL A 48 -4.63 -0.13 -7.59
CA VAL A 48 -3.59 -1.07 -8.02
C VAL A 48 -3.04 -0.71 -9.41
N PRO A 49 -3.85 -0.69 -10.49
CA PRO A 49 -3.33 -0.31 -11.81
C PRO A 49 -2.77 1.11 -11.83
N LEU A 50 -3.31 2.01 -11.02
CA LEU A 50 -2.87 3.39 -10.98
C LEU A 50 -1.47 3.49 -10.38
N ILE A 51 -1.25 2.96 -9.17
CA ILE A 51 0.06 3.05 -8.50
C ILE A 51 1.15 2.30 -9.28
N TYR A 52 0.84 1.10 -9.79
CA TYR A 52 1.78 0.30 -10.56
C TYR A 52 2.22 0.98 -11.85
N THR A 53 1.31 1.66 -12.54
CA THR A 53 1.67 2.34 -13.79
C THR A 53 2.37 3.68 -13.57
N HIS A 54 2.12 4.37 -12.44
CA HIS A 54 2.75 5.66 -12.15
C HIS A 54 4.14 5.53 -11.54
N LEU A 55 4.46 4.41 -10.87
CA LEU A 55 5.79 4.17 -10.30
C LEU A 55 6.78 3.52 -11.27
N LEU A 56 6.35 3.19 -12.50
CA LEU A 56 7.28 2.68 -13.51
C LEU A 56 8.39 3.70 -13.83
N PRO A 57 9.62 3.24 -14.08
CA PRO A 57 10.03 1.84 -14.32
C PRO A 57 10.38 1.04 -13.06
N ARG A 58 10.15 1.55 -11.87
CA ARG A 58 10.50 0.86 -10.63
C ARG A 58 9.65 -0.39 -10.44
N PRO A 59 10.26 -1.57 -10.20
CA PRO A 59 9.52 -2.79 -9.94
C PRO A 59 8.72 -2.70 -8.64
N ILE A 60 7.44 -3.03 -8.74
CA ILE A 60 6.51 -3.04 -7.60
C ILE A 60 5.68 -4.31 -7.69
N THR A 61 5.49 -4.97 -6.56
CA THR A 61 4.59 -6.10 -6.40
C THR A 61 3.82 -5.99 -5.09
N GLY A 62 2.85 -6.88 -4.88
CA GLY A 62 2.07 -6.91 -3.64
C GLY A 62 1.37 -8.25 -3.48
N PHE A 63 0.75 -8.44 -2.33
CA PHE A 63 -0.04 -9.64 -2.07
C PHE A 63 -1.35 -9.63 -2.86
N VAL A 64 -1.67 -10.77 -3.44
CA VAL A 64 -2.90 -10.99 -4.19
C VAL A 64 -3.65 -12.14 -3.54
N LYS A 65 -4.95 -11.97 -3.30
CA LYS A 65 -5.79 -13.05 -2.82
C LYS A 65 -5.73 -14.23 -3.79
N ALA A 66 -5.39 -15.43 -3.31
CA ALA A 66 -5.18 -16.62 -4.18
C ALA A 66 -6.38 -16.90 -5.10
N GLU A 67 -7.60 -16.73 -4.59
CA GLU A 67 -8.82 -16.95 -5.36
C GLU A 67 -9.04 -15.95 -6.52
N ASN A 68 -8.35 -14.81 -6.52
CA ASN A 68 -8.40 -13.87 -7.64
C ASN A 68 -7.59 -14.36 -8.85
N LEU A 69 -6.71 -15.34 -8.66
CA LEU A 69 -5.87 -15.90 -9.72
C LEU A 69 -6.65 -16.82 -10.66
N ASP A 70 -7.76 -17.38 -10.20
CA ASP A 70 -8.65 -18.22 -11.01
C ASP A 70 -9.46 -17.41 -12.03
N HIS A 71 -9.46 -16.07 -11.90
CA HIS A 71 -10.18 -15.22 -12.83
C HIS A 71 -9.42 -15.14 -14.18
N PRO A 72 -10.08 -15.47 -15.33
CA PRO A 72 -9.41 -15.70 -16.61
C PRO A 72 -8.66 -14.49 -17.17
N ILE A 73 -9.06 -13.28 -16.81
CA ILE A 73 -8.41 -12.05 -17.28
C ILE A 73 -7.56 -11.44 -16.16
N LEU A 74 -8.12 -11.35 -14.95
CA LEU A 74 -7.46 -10.67 -13.83
C LEU A 74 -6.28 -11.48 -13.31
N GLY A 75 -6.38 -12.81 -13.23
CA GLY A 75 -5.31 -13.69 -12.75
C GLY A 75 -3.99 -13.50 -13.53
N PRO A 76 -4.00 -13.68 -14.86
CA PRO A 76 -2.82 -13.44 -15.68
C PRO A 76 -2.26 -12.02 -15.56
N LEU A 77 -3.13 -11.00 -15.47
CA LEU A 77 -2.72 -9.61 -15.28
C LEU A 77 -1.98 -9.42 -13.95
N LEU A 78 -2.52 -9.94 -12.86
CA LEU A 78 -1.94 -9.82 -11.52
C LEU A 78 -0.58 -10.52 -11.41
N ILE A 79 -0.44 -11.71 -12.00
CA ILE A 79 0.79 -12.50 -11.92
C ILE A 79 1.82 -12.04 -12.95
N HIS A 80 1.45 -12.00 -14.24
CA HIS A 80 2.43 -11.80 -15.32
C HIS A 80 2.79 -10.34 -15.53
N LEU A 81 1.87 -9.40 -15.22
CA LEU A 81 2.15 -7.98 -15.38
C LEU A 81 2.77 -7.39 -14.12
N TRP A 82 2.26 -7.73 -12.94
CA TRP A 82 2.65 -7.10 -11.68
C TRP A 82 3.37 -8.03 -10.70
N GLY A 83 3.63 -9.28 -11.07
CA GLY A 83 4.37 -10.23 -10.24
C GLY A 83 3.72 -10.48 -8.89
N GLY A 84 2.38 -10.41 -8.82
CA GLY A 84 1.63 -10.51 -7.58
C GLY A 84 1.92 -11.78 -6.80
N ILE A 85 2.06 -11.66 -5.49
CA ILE A 85 2.37 -12.77 -4.59
C ILE A 85 1.05 -13.39 -4.12
N PRO A 86 0.74 -14.65 -4.49
CA PRO A 86 -0.45 -15.33 -4.00
C PRO A 86 -0.44 -15.40 -2.47
N LEU A 87 -1.56 -15.09 -1.84
CA LEU A 87 -1.71 -15.16 -0.39
C LEU A 87 -2.98 -15.93 -0.03
N HIS A 88 -2.84 -17.04 0.71
CA HIS A 88 -3.93 -17.76 1.32
C HIS A 88 -4.26 -17.14 2.67
N ARG A 89 -5.44 -16.55 2.78
CA ARG A 89 -5.86 -15.85 4.00
C ARG A 89 -6.30 -16.85 5.07
N GLY A 90 -6.04 -16.48 6.34
CA GLY A 90 -6.43 -17.30 7.49
C GLY A 90 -5.35 -18.25 7.98
N GLU A 91 -4.29 -18.43 7.21
CA GLU A 91 -3.15 -19.28 7.56
C GLU A 91 -1.84 -18.48 7.52
N ALA A 92 -0.81 -19.02 8.20
CA ALA A 92 0.53 -18.47 8.08
C ALA A 92 1.16 -18.93 6.76
N ASP A 93 0.93 -18.18 5.67
CA ASP A 93 1.45 -18.50 4.35
C ASP A 93 2.96 -18.19 4.27
N MET A 94 3.77 -19.17 4.69
CA MET A 94 5.23 -19.05 4.70
C MET A 94 5.83 -18.89 3.30
N ALA A 95 5.17 -19.40 2.26
CA ALA A 95 5.63 -19.23 0.88
C ALA A 95 5.46 -17.78 0.43
N ALA A 96 4.30 -17.18 0.70
CA ALA A 96 4.04 -15.77 0.43
C ALA A 96 5.01 -14.86 1.19
N LEU A 97 5.27 -15.14 2.47
CA LEU A 97 6.22 -14.38 3.27
C LEU A 97 7.65 -14.48 2.75
N ARG A 98 8.10 -15.69 2.35
CA ARG A 98 9.42 -15.89 1.74
C ARG A 98 9.54 -15.09 0.44
N ARG A 99 8.54 -15.15 -0.43
CA ARG A 99 8.57 -14.39 -1.68
C ARG A 99 8.59 -12.88 -1.45
N ALA A 100 7.87 -12.39 -0.44
CA ALA A 100 7.91 -10.99 -0.04
C ALA A 100 9.33 -10.55 0.39
N MET A 101 10.05 -11.41 1.12
CA MET A 101 11.44 -11.14 1.51
C MET A 101 12.37 -11.09 0.29
N GLU A 102 12.27 -12.06 -0.63
CA GLU A 102 13.06 -12.10 -1.87
C GLU A 102 12.86 -10.82 -2.69
N VAL A 103 11.62 -10.36 -2.86
CA VAL A 103 11.26 -9.12 -3.56
C VAL A 103 11.96 -7.90 -2.95
N LEU A 104 12.00 -7.82 -1.62
CA LEU A 104 12.70 -6.74 -0.93
C LEU A 104 14.22 -6.86 -1.08
N GLU A 105 14.80 -8.06 -0.99
CA GLU A 105 16.22 -8.32 -1.23
C GLU A 105 16.65 -7.94 -2.66
N GLU A 106 15.77 -8.14 -3.64
CA GLU A 106 15.95 -7.69 -5.03
C GLU A 106 15.89 -6.15 -5.18
N GLY A 107 15.60 -5.42 -4.11
CA GLY A 107 15.49 -3.95 -4.10
C GLY A 107 14.18 -3.42 -4.70
N HIS A 108 13.15 -4.25 -4.79
CA HIS A 108 11.85 -3.88 -5.32
C HIS A 108 10.94 -3.23 -4.26
N ILE A 109 9.81 -2.68 -4.70
CA ILE A 109 8.74 -2.23 -3.81
C ILE A 109 7.81 -3.41 -3.52
N LEU A 110 7.55 -3.65 -2.23
CA LEU A 110 6.46 -4.50 -1.77
C LEU A 110 5.30 -3.61 -1.34
N ALA A 111 4.21 -3.58 -2.11
CA ALA A 111 3.00 -2.85 -1.74
C ALA A 111 2.12 -3.72 -0.83
N VAL A 112 1.75 -3.16 0.32
CA VAL A 112 0.95 -3.84 1.33
C VAL A 112 -0.18 -2.94 1.82
N ALA A 113 -1.39 -3.49 1.86
CA ALA A 113 -2.52 -2.88 2.55
C ALA A 113 -2.74 -3.62 3.88
N PRO A 114 -2.38 -3.03 5.03
CA PRO A 114 -2.49 -3.71 6.33
C PRO A 114 -3.93 -4.07 6.70
N GLU A 115 -4.91 -3.40 6.13
CA GLU A 115 -6.35 -3.69 6.25
C GLU A 115 -6.72 -5.11 5.78
N GLY A 116 -5.91 -5.70 4.91
CA GLY A 116 -6.12 -7.03 4.34
C GLY A 116 -7.35 -7.17 3.45
N THR A 117 -8.15 -6.14 3.28
CA THR A 117 -9.35 -6.11 2.42
C THR A 117 -9.61 -4.70 1.91
N ARG A 118 -10.49 -4.56 0.92
CA ARG A 118 -10.97 -3.28 0.42
C ARG A 118 -12.05 -2.72 1.34
N SER A 119 -11.96 -1.43 1.69
CA SER A 119 -12.99 -0.76 2.51
C SER A 119 -14.26 -0.46 1.72
N GLY A 120 -14.13 -0.12 0.45
CA GLY A 120 -15.23 0.30 -0.40
C GLY A 120 -15.77 1.71 -0.09
N SER A 121 -15.83 2.09 1.18
CA SER A 121 -16.28 3.41 1.65
C SER A 121 -15.19 4.48 1.63
N GLY A 122 -13.92 4.06 1.66
CA GLY A 122 -12.77 4.94 1.81
C GLY A 122 -12.26 5.05 3.26
N ASP A 123 -13.06 4.62 4.23
CA ASP A 123 -12.69 4.67 5.64
C ASP A 123 -11.58 3.67 5.95
N LEU A 124 -10.57 4.12 6.69
CA LEU A 124 -9.45 3.28 7.12
C LEU A 124 -9.94 2.23 8.12
N GLN A 125 -9.72 0.95 7.80
CA GLN A 125 -10.11 -0.18 8.62
C GLN A 125 -8.99 -0.56 9.61
N ARG A 126 -9.29 -1.44 10.56
CA ARG A 126 -8.27 -1.96 11.48
C ARG A 126 -7.20 -2.74 10.71
N GLY A 127 -5.94 -2.47 11.08
CA GLY A 127 -4.80 -3.15 10.50
C GLY A 127 -4.59 -4.55 11.09
N HIS A 128 -4.09 -5.47 10.23
CA HIS A 128 -3.68 -6.82 10.59
C HIS A 128 -2.16 -6.91 10.73
N PRO A 129 -1.63 -7.65 11.72
CA PRO A 129 -0.22 -7.62 12.08
C PRO A 129 0.74 -8.37 11.12
N GLY A 130 0.25 -8.86 9.98
CA GLY A 130 1.07 -9.59 9.01
C GLY A 130 2.27 -8.80 8.47
N ILE A 131 2.09 -7.49 8.26
CA ILE A 131 3.15 -6.60 7.77
C ILE A 131 4.32 -6.46 8.73
N VAL A 132 4.06 -6.53 10.05
CA VAL A 132 5.09 -6.37 11.08
C VAL A 132 6.19 -7.42 10.94
N PHE A 133 5.81 -8.67 10.63
CA PHE A 133 6.79 -9.73 10.42
C PHE A 133 7.73 -9.40 9.26
N VAL A 134 7.18 -8.98 8.12
CA VAL A 134 7.97 -8.62 6.93
C VAL A 134 8.85 -7.42 7.21
N ALA A 135 8.33 -6.38 7.84
CA ALA A 135 9.07 -5.16 8.14
C ALA A 135 10.24 -5.40 9.10
N LEU A 136 10.01 -6.11 10.21
CA LEU A 136 11.07 -6.43 11.18
C LEU A 136 12.13 -7.37 10.60
N ARG A 137 11.72 -8.32 9.78
CA ARG A 137 12.62 -9.33 9.21
C ARG A 137 13.49 -8.78 8.09
N SER A 138 12.92 -7.93 7.22
CA SER A 138 13.65 -7.32 6.10
C SER A 138 14.48 -6.10 6.52
N GLY A 139 14.10 -5.41 7.59
CA GLY A 139 14.66 -4.10 7.93
C GLY A 139 14.42 -3.02 6.86
N ALA A 140 13.51 -3.28 5.91
CA ALA A 140 13.19 -2.32 4.87
C ALA A 140 12.38 -1.13 5.43
N PRO A 141 12.57 0.09 4.91
CA PRO A 141 11.76 1.23 5.28
C PRO A 141 10.31 1.04 4.84
N LEU A 142 9.38 1.53 5.67
CA LEU A 142 7.96 1.64 5.35
C LEU A 142 7.68 3.07 4.87
N LEU A 143 7.05 3.19 3.70
CA LEU A 143 6.61 4.47 3.15
C LEU A 143 5.08 4.49 3.12
N PRO A 144 4.42 5.32 3.94
CA PRO A 144 2.98 5.44 3.91
C PRO A 144 2.54 6.23 2.67
N VAL A 145 1.60 5.66 1.94
CA VAL A 145 0.94 6.28 0.79
C VAL A 145 -0.55 6.10 0.94
N VAL A 146 -1.30 7.18 0.93
CA VAL A 146 -2.75 7.09 1.08
C VAL A 146 -3.49 7.56 -0.17
N TYR A 147 -4.67 6.98 -0.36
CA TYR A 147 -5.59 7.29 -1.43
C TYR A 147 -6.92 7.76 -0.86
N TYR A 148 -7.59 8.70 -1.54
CA TYR A 148 -8.97 9.06 -1.26
C TYR A 148 -9.66 9.64 -2.50
N GLY A 149 -11.00 9.62 -2.50
CA GLY A 149 -11.83 10.06 -3.63
C GLY A 149 -12.27 8.92 -4.55
N SER A 150 -11.55 7.79 -4.57
CA SER A 150 -11.83 6.65 -5.44
C SER A 150 -13.10 5.87 -5.08
N GLU A 151 -13.63 6.03 -3.86
CA GLU A 151 -14.89 5.42 -3.42
C GLU A 151 -16.08 5.83 -4.29
N ARG A 152 -15.96 6.97 -4.99
CA ARG A 152 -16.97 7.49 -5.91
C ARG A 152 -16.86 6.94 -7.33
N PHE A 153 -15.87 6.12 -7.62
CA PHE A 153 -15.53 5.68 -8.98
C PHE A 153 -16.72 5.10 -9.74
N TRP A 154 -17.42 4.13 -9.17
CA TRP A 154 -18.55 3.49 -9.86
C TRP A 154 -19.74 4.42 -10.09
N ARG A 155 -20.02 5.33 -9.15
CA ARG A 155 -21.06 6.34 -9.28
C ARG A 155 -20.73 7.33 -10.38
N ASN A 156 -19.47 7.82 -10.40
CA ASN A 156 -19.00 8.78 -11.38
C ASN A 156 -18.96 8.16 -12.79
N LEU A 157 -18.50 6.92 -12.91
CA LEU A 157 -18.46 6.19 -14.18
C LEU A 157 -19.86 6.05 -14.79
N ARG A 158 -20.88 5.70 -13.99
CA ARG A 158 -22.29 5.62 -14.45
C ARG A 158 -22.84 6.98 -14.89
N SER A 159 -22.29 8.07 -14.36
CA SER A 159 -22.68 9.44 -14.68
C SER A 159 -21.79 10.08 -15.74
N LEU A 160 -20.90 9.31 -16.39
CA LEU A 160 -19.88 9.76 -17.35
C LEU A 160 -19.01 10.91 -16.81
N ARG A 161 -18.72 10.88 -15.50
CA ARG A 161 -17.88 11.86 -14.82
C ARG A 161 -16.55 11.22 -14.46
N ARG A 162 -15.48 12.01 -14.53
CA ARG A 162 -14.17 11.61 -14.03
C ARG A 162 -14.19 11.57 -12.50
N THR A 163 -13.38 10.69 -11.95
CA THR A 163 -13.23 10.58 -10.49
C THR A 163 -11.97 11.31 -10.06
N ASP A 164 -12.11 12.24 -9.13
CA ASP A 164 -10.96 12.85 -8.47
C ASP A 164 -10.28 11.79 -7.60
N PHE A 165 -9.01 11.57 -7.86
CA PHE A 165 -8.20 10.57 -7.19
C PHE A 165 -6.95 11.23 -6.61
N HIS A 166 -6.92 11.32 -5.29
CA HIS A 166 -5.83 11.95 -4.58
C HIS A 166 -4.85 10.92 -4.04
N ILE A 167 -3.55 11.21 -4.19
CA ILE A 167 -2.46 10.40 -3.66
C ILE A 167 -1.59 11.30 -2.78
N VAL A 168 -1.43 10.91 -1.51
CA VAL A 168 -0.54 11.61 -0.58
C VAL A 168 0.57 10.65 -0.15
N VAL A 169 1.80 11.10 -0.28
CA VAL A 169 3.00 10.35 0.14
C VAL A 169 3.52 10.94 1.44
N GLY A 170 3.70 10.09 2.43
CA GLY A 170 4.20 10.47 3.74
C GLY A 170 5.72 10.38 3.86
N GLN A 171 6.21 10.53 5.09
CA GLN A 171 7.62 10.34 5.42
C GLN A 171 7.90 8.86 5.73
N PRO A 172 9.05 8.34 5.30
CA PRO A 172 9.44 6.97 5.58
C PRO A 172 9.82 6.78 7.06
N PHE A 173 9.60 5.57 7.54
CA PHE A 173 10.02 5.13 8.86
C PHE A 173 10.41 3.64 8.85
N TYR A 174 11.03 3.18 9.93
CA TYR A 174 11.36 1.78 10.16
C TYR A 174 10.61 1.25 11.38
N LEU A 175 10.34 -0.05 11.41
CA LEU A 175 9.95 -0.73 12.64
C LEU A 175 11.20 -1.20 13.40
N ASP A 176 11.21 -0.96 14.70
CA ASP A 176 12.27 -1.42 15.61
C ASP A 176 11.63 -1.95 16.90
N ALA A 177 11.81 -3.22 17.17
CA ALA A 177 11.33 -3.82 18.39
C ALA A 177 12.11 -3.36 19.65
N SER A 178 13.23 -2.65 19.49
CA SER A 178 14.05 -2.11 20.58
C SER A 178 14.42 -3.16 21.64
N GLY A 179 14.63 -4.43 21.22
CA GLY A 179 14.93 -5.56 22.11
C GLY A 179 13.71 -6.15 22.83
N ALA A 180 12.51 -5.60 22.64
CA ALA A 180 11.28 -6.17 23.22
C ALA A 180 10.94 -7.52 22.58
N ARG A 181 10.38 -8.42 23.43
CA ARG A 181 9.81 -9.66 22.90
C ARG A 181 8.56 -9.34 22.05
N VAL A 182 8.59 -9.71 20.78
CA VAL A 182 7.51 -9.43 19.83
C VAL A 182 6.31 -10.37 20.09
N THR A 183 5.50 -10.05 21.10
CA THR A 183 4.27 -10.77 21.43
C THR A 183 3.15 -10.42 20.44
N ARG A 184 1.98 -11.02 20.61
CA ARG A 184 0.81 -10.68 19.80
C ARG A 184 0.37 -9.23 20.01
N GLU A 185 0.40 -8.76 21.25
CA GLU A 185 0.02 -7.40 21.66
C GLU A 185 1.00 -6.38 21.08
N VAL A 186 2.30 -6.66 21.18
CA VAL A 186 3.36 -5.81 20.58
C VAL A 186 3.20 -5.71 19.05
N ARG A 187 2.92 -6.83 18.39
CA ARG A 187 2.67 -6.80 16.94
C ARG A 187 1.43 -5.97 16.58
N GLN A 188 0.37 -6.06 17.39
CA GLN A 188 -0.82 -5.24 17.14
C GLN A 188 -0.52 -3.76 17.37
N GLN A 189 0.21 -3.40 18.43
CA GLN A 189 0.62 -2.02 18.67
C GLN A 189 1.47 -1.48 17.53
N MET A 190 2.47 -2.23 17.06
CA MET A 190 3.27 -1.85 15.88
C MET A 190 2.41 -1.63 14.64
N THR A 191 1.39 -2.48 14.46
CA THR A 191 0.44 -2.32 13.35
C THR A 191 -0.37 -1.05 13.50
N ASP A 192 -0.88 -0.77 14.69
CA ASP A 192 -1.67 0.43 14.96
C ASP A 192 -0.82 1.69 14.78
N GLU A 193 0.45 1.68 15.18
CA GLU A 193 1.40 2.77 14.92
C GLU A 193 1.59 3.01 13.41
N ILE A 194 1.74 1.97 12.59
CA ILE A 194 1.77 2.09 11.13
C ILE A 194 0.47 2.71 10.62
N MET A 195 -0.67 2.24 11.09
CA MET A 195 -1.98 2.72 10.65
C MET A 195 -2.23 4.17 11.04
N TYR A 196 -1.74 4.63 12.20
CA TYR A 196 -1.80 6.04 12.57
C TYR A 196 -0.94 6.93 11.66
N GLN A 197 0.20 6.44 11.15
CA GLN A 197 0.98 7.17 10.15
C GLN A 197 0.19 7.33 8.83
N LEU A 198 -0.64 6.36 8.44
CA LEU A 198 -1.57 6.49 7.31
C LEU A 198 -2.71 7.46 7.64
N ALA A 199 -3.33 7.31 8.81
CA ALA A 199 -4.46 8.15 9.25
C ALA A 199 -4.08 9.64 9.28
N ALA A 200 -2.85 9.97 9.67
CA ALA A 200 -2.33 11.31 9.70
C ALA A 200 -2.32 11.99 8.32
N LEU A 201 -2.14 11.22 7.25
CA LEU A 201 -2.12 11.72 5.87
C LEU A 201 -3.52 11.83 5.26
N LEU A 202 -4.52 11.19 5.86
CA LEU A 202 -5.89 11.20 5.36
C LEU A 202 -6.69 12.40 5.89
N PRO A 203 -7.58 12.98 5.07
CA PRO A 203 -8.58 13.92 5.57
C PRO A 203 -9.41 13.27 6.70
N PRO A 204 -9.87 14.05 7.71
CA PRO A 204 -10.56 13.50 8.87
C PRO A 204 -11.69 12.50 8.58
N PRO A 205 -12.56 12.70 7.56
CA PRO A 205 -13.63 11.77 7.25
C PRO A 205 -13.15 10.37 6.81
N TYR A 206 -11.92 10.23 6.36
CA TYR A 206 -11.35 8.97 5.87
C TYR A 206 -10.56 8.18 6.91
N ARG A 207 -10.34 8.74 8.12
CA ARG A 207 -9.50 8.13 9.17
C ARG A 207 -10.11 6.88 9.82
N GLY A 208 -11.42 6.69 9.71
CA GLY A 208 -12.13 5.48 10.14
C GLY A 208 -11.78 5.03 11.55
N ALA A 209 -11.26 3.81 11.69
CA ALA A 209 -10.89 3.22 12.99
C ALA A 209 -9.75 3.97 13.71
N TYR A 210 -9.04 4.87 13.02
CA TYR A 210 -7.90 5.65 13.53
C TYR A 210 -8.19 7.15 13.52
N SER A 211 -9.45 7.53 13.72
CA SER A 211 -9.90 8.93 13.70
C SER A 211 -9.37 9.76 14.88
N ASP A 212 -9.18 9.13 16.04
CA ASP A 212 -8.58 9.77 17.22
C ASP A 212 -7.05 9.70 17.16
N LEU A 213 -6.44 10.70 16.56
CA LEU A 213 -4.98 10.77 16.45
C LEU A 213 -4.26 10.99 17.79
N SER A 214 -4.97 11.40 18.85
CA SER A 214 -4.38 11.57 20.19
C SER A 214 -4.04 10.22 20.84
N ALA A 215 -4.66 9.13 20.38
CA ALA A 215 -4.38 7.76 20.82
C ALA A 215 -3.13 7.15 20.15
N ALA A 216 -2.52 7.84 19.17
CA ALA A 216 -1.35 7.34 18.46
C ALA A 216 -0.14 7.23 19.39
N THR A 217 0.61 6.14 19.22
CA THR A 217 1.95 5.97 19.82
C THR A 217 2.99 5.80 18.71
N GLU A 218 4.26 5.97 19.05
CA GLU A 218 5.39 5.83 18.14
C GLU A 218 6.54 5.03 18.79
N THR A 219 6.18 4.15 19.72
CA THR A 219 7.12 3.40 20.56
C THR A 219 8.09 2.58 19.71
N TYR A 220 7.58 2.00 18.64
CA TYR A 220 8.30 1.07 17.76
C TYR A 220 8.67 1.68 16.40
N LEU A 221 8.45 2.98 16.21
CA LEU A 221 8.83 3.67 14.98
C LEU A 221 10.21 4.33 15.12
N ARG A 222 11.00 4.26 14.05
CA ARG A 222 12.29 4.98 13.93
C ARG A 222 12.29 5.74 12.62
N PHE A 223 12.50 7.03 12.72
CA PHE A 223 12.54 7.92 11.56
C PHE A 223 14.00 8.12 11.13
N PRO A 224 14.31 7.99 9.83
CA PRO A 224 15.66 8.27 9.33
C PRO A 224 15.99 9.77 9.46
N PRO A 225 17.27 10.15 9.41
CA PRO A 225 17.67 11.55 9.43
C PRO A 225 16.95 12.38 8.36
N GLY A 226 16.34 13.48 8.78
CA GLY A 226 15.56 14.37 7.89
C GLY A 226 14.10 13.97 7.66
N ALA A 227 13.66 12.83 8.19
CA ALA A 227 12.24 12.46 8.21
C ALA A 227 11.66 12.66 9.62
N GLU A 228 10.40 13.06 9.64
CA GLU A 228 9.62 13.25 10.87
C GLU A 228 8.34 12.42 10.80
N SER A 229 7.73 12.24 11.97
CA SER A 229 6.42 11.58 12.04
C SER A 229 5.38 12.30 11.19
N ASN A 230 4.57 11.53 10.47
CA ASN A 230 3.45 12.09 9.71
C ASN A 230 2.38 12.70 10.62
N LEU A 231 2.32 12.31 11.90
CA LEU A 231 1.44 12.93 12.92
C LEU A 231 1.78 14.40 13.19
N ARG A 232 3.00 14.86 12.89
CA ARG A 232 3.43 16.25 13.06
C ARG A 232 3.15 17.14 11.84
N ARG A 233 2.59 16.56 10.77
CA ARG A 233 2.27 17.30 9.52
C ARG A 233 0.85 17.84 9.49
N ILE A 234 0.12 17.70 10.59
CA ILE A 234 -1.29 18.09 10.74
C ILE A 234 -1.39 19.55 11.18
#